data_2be0345cb3e92edc0964232ca1cc2297
#
_entry.id   2be0345cb3e92edc0964232ca1cc2297
#
_cell.length_a   1.000
_cell.length_b   1.000
_cell.length_c   1.000
_cell.angle_alpha   90.00
_cell.angle_beta   90.00
_cell.angle_gamma   90.00
#
_symmetry.space_group_name_H-M   'P 1'
#
loop_
_entity.id
_entity.type
_entity.pdbx_description
1 polymer ?
#
loop_
_entity_poly.entity_id
_entity_poly.type
_entity_poly.pdbx_seq_one_letter_code
_entity_poly.pdbx_strand_id
1 'polypeptide(L)'
;MAWKKENKPAQFLLSITAAHGDDWAALKTSAIEQGRPVSELVREAISDKVSAGKPRRALVLSPHTDDAELGCGGTIAKLVERGWSVHVIYFSAVAERYPGLANEAAASGKIMGVTHEILGFYTRQFPRDRQEILQTLYDHSRLHSYELVFTPATTDLHQDHGVVTAEALRAFRNCTLLGYELPWNNLEIELNCFVSLEERHVRKKLKALDCYNSQKHNSYFDPKFFRSVVRMRGIQLAVPYAEGFETLKVRLDGML
;
A
#
# COMPACT_ATOMS: atom_id res chain seq x y z
N MET A 1 -35.09 -30.82 -12.30
CA MET A 1 -33.89 -31.16 -13.10
C MET A 1 -33.18 -29.85 -13.47
N ALA A 2 -32.10 -29.52 -12.75
CA ALA A 2 -31.34 -28.31 -13.00
C ALA A 2 -30.14 -28.63 -13.89
N TRP A 3 -30.06 -27.98 -15.04
CA TRP A 3 -28.95 -28.11 -15.98
C TRP A 3 -27.69 -27.45 -15.37
N LYS A 4 -26.67 -28.25 -15.04
CA LYS A 4 -25.31 -27.75 -14.78
C LYS A 4 -24.71 -27.29 -16.11
N LYS A 5 -24.51 -25.99 -16.28
CA LYS A 5 -23.60 -25.46 -17.32
C LYS A 5 -22.18 -25.88 -16.97
N GLU A 6 -21.63 -26.83 -17.71
CA GLU A 6 -20.20 -27.10 -17.72
C GLU A 6 -19.47 -25.85 -18.28
N ASN A 7 -18.72 -25.17 -17.44
CA ASN A 7 -17.76 -24.15 -17.87
C ASN A 7 -16.61 -24.86 -18.61
N LYS A 8 -16.75 -24.99 -19.94
CA LYS A 8 -15.59 -25.33 -20.76
C LYS A 8 -14.59 -24.18 -20.70
N PRO A 9 -13.29 -24.45 -20.45
CA PRO A 9 -12.29 -23.40 -20.49
C PRO A 9 -12.28 -22.75 -21.88
N ALA A 10 -12.26 -21.42 -21.94
CA ALA A 10 -12.16 -20.69 -23.18
C ALA A 10 -10.90 -21.14 -23.93
N GLN A 11 -11.04 -21.75 -25.12
CA GLN A 11 -9.93 -22.06 -25.98
C GLN A 11 -9.55 -20.79 -26.74
N PHE A 12 -8.40 -20.25 -26.42
CA PHE A 12 -7.79 -19.16 -27.20
C PHE A 12 -7.11 -19.73 -28.44
N LEU A 13 -7.62 -19.41 -29.62
CA LEU A 13 -6.97 -19.64 -30.88
C LEU A 13 -6.03 -18.45 -31.19
N LEU A 14 -4.72 -18.68 -31.12
CA LEU A 14 -3.72 -17.72 -31.59
C LEU A 14 -3.54 -17.92 -33.09
N SER A 15 -3.93 -16.93 -33.89
CA SER A 15 -3.64 -16.90 -35.32
C SER A 15 -2.27 -16.24 -35.51
N ILE A 16 -1.29 -17.01 -36.00
CA ILE A 16 0.05 -16.53 -36.29
C ILE A 16 0.11 -16.29 -37.79
N THR A 17 0.34 -15.03 -38.20
CA THR A 17 0.51 -14.65 -39.60
C THR A 17 1.95 -14.82 -40.03
N ALA A 18 2.22 -14.88 -41.36
CA ALA A 18 3.56 -14.96 -41.90
C ALA A 18 4.51 -13.82 -41.45
N ALA A 19 3.95 -12.65 -41.11
CA ALA A 19 4.71 -11.52 -40.55
C ALA A 19 5.31 -11.77 -39.17
N HIS A 20 4.85 -12.80 -38.42
CA HIS A 20 5.31 -13.16 -37.07
C HIS A 20 6.08 -14.50 -37.10
N GLY A 21 6.46 -15.02 -38.26
CA GLY A 21 7.13 -16.32 -38.39
C GLY A 21 8.45 -16.39 -37.65
N ASP A 22 9.25 -15.34 -37.72
CA ASP A 22 10.56 -15.27 -37.05
C ASP A 22 10.40 -15.19 -35.51
N ASP A 23 9.45 -14.40 -35.02
CA ASP A 23 9.14 -14.32 -33.61
C ASP A 23 8.65 -15.66 -33.03
N TRP A 24 7.86 -16.39 -33.83
CA TRP A 24 7.38 -17.72 -33.46
C TRP A 24 8.50 -18.76 -33.45
N ALA A 25 9.44 -18.69 -34.39
CA ALA A 25 10.61 -19.57 -34.43
C ALA A 25 11.51 -19.31 -33.21
N ALA A 26 11.75 -18.04 -32.88
CA ALA A 26 12.54 -17.64 -31.72
C ALA A 26 11.88 -18.14 -30.41
N LEU A 27 10.56 -18.04 -30.30
CA LEU A 27 9.81 -18.52 -29.13
C LEU A 27 9.91 -20.04 -28.98
N LYS A 28 9.85 -20.80 -30.07
CA LYS A 28 10.03 -22.27 -30.04
C LYS A 28 11.46 -22.64 -29.59
N THR A 29 12.47 -21.94 -30.12
CA THR A 29 13.86 -22.15 -29.73
C THR A 29 14.02 -21.92 -28.22
N SER A 30 13.54 -20.80 -27.72
CA SER A 30 13.55 -20.46 -26.28
C SER A 30 12.83 -21.52 -25.42
N ALA A 31 11.70 -22.04 -25.89
CA ALA A 31 10.96 -23.10 -25.21
C ALA A 31 11.79 -24.40 -25.09
N ILE A 32 12.51 -24.76 -26.16
CA ILE A 32 13.38 -25.93 -26.17
C ILE A 32 14.57 -25.74 -25.22
N GLU A 33 15.23 -24.57 -25.27
CA GLU A 33 16.35 -24.23 -24.37
C GLU A 33 15.99 -24.24 -22.90
N GLN A 34 14.77 -23.79 -22.57
CA GLN A 34 14.26 -23.73 -21.19
C GLN A 34 13.58 -25.04 -20.75
N GLY A 35 13.40 -26.01 -21.63
CA GLY A 35 12.66 -27.25 -21.33
C GLY A 35 11.18 -27.02 -20.96
N ARG A 36 10.58 -25.94 -21.49
CA ARG A 36 9.21 -25.48 -21.16
C ARG A 36 8.28 -25.56 -22.37
N PRO A 37 6.99 -25.85 -22.19
CA PRO A 37 6.01 -25.78 -23.28
C PRO A 37 5.88 -24.36 -23.87
N VAL A 38 5.81 -24.22 -25.18
CA VAL A 38 5.56 -22.92 -25.86
C VAL A 38 4.33 -22.21 -25.31
N SER A 39 3.26 -22.97 -25.02
CA SER A 39 2.01 -22.41 -24.44
C SER A 39 2.20 -21.76 -23.09
N GLU A 40 3.20 -22.18 -22.33
CA GLU A 40 3.55 -21.60 -21.04
C GLU A 40 4.27 -20.27 -21.24
N LEU A 41 5.24 -20.19 -22.14
CA LEU A 41 5.95 -18.94 -22.49
C LEU A 41 4.99 -17.90 -23.08
N VAL A 42 4.05 -18.33 -23.95
CA VAL A 42 3.02 -17.43 -24.49
C VAL A 42 2.12 -16.89 -23.37
N ARG A 43 1.71 -17.75 -22.45
CA ARG A 43 0.86 -17.34 -21.31
C ARG A 43 1.58 -16.35 -20.40
N GLU A 44 2.86 -16.60 -20.15
CA GLU A 44 3.72 -15.71 -19.37
C GLU A 44 3.88 -14.35 -20.07
N ALA A 45 4.23 -14.31 -21.34
CA ALA A 45 4.36 -13.07 -22.11
C ALA A 45 3.05 -12.27 -22.19
N ILE A 46 1.90 -12.95 -22.33
CA ILE A 46 0.59 -12.29 -22.28
C ILE A 46 0.32 -11.77 -20.87
N SER A 47 0.61 -12.56 -19.83
CA SER A 47 0.45 -12.15 -18.43
C SER A 47 1.31 -10.95 -18.12
N ASP A 48 2.57 -10.93 -18.53
CA ASP A 48 3.49 -9.82 -18.33
C ASP A 48 3.03 -8.56 -19.05
N LYS A 49 2.58 -8.67 -20.30
CA LYS A 49 2.06 -7.54 -21.06
C LYS A 49 0.76 -6.98 -20.50
N VAL A 50 -0.14 -7.84 -20.03
CA VAL A 50 -1.38 -7.45 -19.36
C VAL A 50 -1.09 -6.85 -17.98
N SER A 51 -0.07 -7.37 -17.27
CA SER A 51 0.37 -6.85 -15.97
C SER A 51 1.16 -5.55 -16.10
N ALA A 52 1.98 -5.41 -17.14
CA ALA A 52 2.71 -4.17 -17.44
C ALA A 52 1.78 -2.97 -17.76
N GLY A 53 0.54 -3.24 -18.17
CA GLY A 53 -0.49 -2.20 -18.38
C GLY A 53 -1.31 -1.86 -17.14
N LYS A 54 -1.20 -2.62 -16.04
CA LYS A 54 -1.93 -2.33 -14.79
C LYS A 54 -1.04 -1.50 -13.86
N PRO A 55 -1.57 -0.40 -13.31
CA PRO A 55 -0.81 0.35 -12.32
C PRO A 55 -0.51 -0.55 -11.11
N ARG A 56 0.74 -0.51 -10.65
CA ARG A 56 1.14 -1.14 -9.39
C ARG A 56 0.28 -0.59 -8.26
N ARG A 57 -0.08 -1.43 -7.30
CA ARG A 57 -1.04 -1.05 -6.27
C ARG A 57 -0.42 -1.12 -4.89
N ALA A 58 -0.59 -0.05 -4.13
CA ALA A 58 -0.25 0.00 -2.72
C ALA A 58 -1.50 0.25 -1.87
N LEU A 59 -1.51 -0.34 -0.69
CA LEU A 59 -2.52 -0.12 0.35
C LEU A 59 -1.87 0.53 1.56
N VAL A 60 -2.54 1.51 2.15
CA VAL A 60 -2.13 2.12 3.42
C VAL A 60 -3.24 1.91 4.43
N LEU A 61 -2.92 1.25 5.52
CA LEU A 61 -3.83 1.02 6.64
C LEU A 61 -3.63 2.11 7.68
N SER A 62 -4.62 2.95 7.85
CA SER A 62 -4.61 4.09 8.75
C SER A 62 -5.65 3.86 9.87
N PRO A 63 -5.25 3.44 11.07
CA PRO A 63 -6.18 3.23 12.17
C PRO A 63 -7.07 4.44 12.43
N HIS A 64 -6.51 5.65 12.38
CA HIS A 64 -7.23 6.91 12.42
C HIS A 64 -6.96 7.71 11.13
N THR A 65 -7.62 8.83 10.98
CA THR A 65 -7.67 9.54 9.67
C THR A 65 -6.39 10.24 9.23
N ASP A 66 -5.43 10.45 10.09
CA ASP A 66 -4.17 11.19 9.81
C ASP A 66 -2.90 10.30 9.87
N ASP A 67 -3.02 9.07 10.40
CA ASP A 67 -1.87 8.18 10.61
C ASP A 67 -1.12 7.86 9.30
N ALA A 68 -1.83 7.70 8.18
CA ALA A 68 -1.23 7.43 6.88
C ALA A 68 -0.32 8.57 6.43
N GLU A 69 -0.80 9.80 6.52
CA GLU A 69 -0.03 10.99 6.14
C GLU A 69 1.12 11.23 7.13
N LEU A 70 0.87 11.03 8.42
CA LEU A 70 1.87 11.18 9.48
C LEU A 70 3.02 10.18 9.29
N GLY A 71 2.70 8.90 9.11
CA GLY A 71 3.69 7.82 9.03
C GLY A 71 4.39 7.73 7.68
N CYS A 72 3.65 7.80 6.55
CA CYS A 72 4.21 7.53 5.23
C CYS A 72 3.75 8.49 4.11
N GLY A 73 3.31 9.70 4.44
CA GLY A 73 2.78 10.66 3.46
C GLY A 73 3.77 11.05 2.36
N GLY A 74 5.05 11.16 2.66
CA GLY A 74 6.09 11.42 1.65
C GLY A 74 6.25 10.25 0.68
N THR A 75 6.22 9.02 1.19
CA THR A 75 6.27 7.79 0.40
C THR A 75 5.03 7.65 -0.47
N ILE A 76 3.83 7.92 0.07
CA ILE A 76 2.59 7.95 -0.71
C ILE A 76 2.73 8.95 -1.88
N ALA A 77 3.20 10.17 -1.62
CA ALA A 77 3.40 11.18 -2.66
C ALA A 77 4.33 10.69 -3.77
N LYS A 78 5.42 10.01 -3.41
CA LYS A 78 6.40 9.45 -4.35
C LYS A 78 5.82 8.27 -5.14
N LEU A 79 5.05 7.40 -4.51
CA LEU A 79 4.40 6.27 -5.20
C LEU A 79 3.40 6.78 -6.25
N VAL A 80 2.53 7.72 -5.88
CA VAL A 80 1.57 8.33 -6.81
C VAL A 80 2.29 9.02 -7.99
N GLU A 81 3.37 9.74 -7.72
CA GLU A 81 4.20 10.35 -8.78
C GLU A 81 4.79 9.31 -9.74
N ARG A 82 5.09 8.11 -9.25
CA ARG A 82 5.59 6.98 -10.04
C ARG A 82 4.48 6.16 -10.71
N GLY A 83 3.25 6.64 -10.71
CA GLY A 83 2.11 6.00 -11.37
C GLY A 83 1.49 4.83 -10.60
N TRP A 84 1.81 4.67 -9.31
CA TRP A 84 1.13 3.68 -8.48
C TRP A 84 -0.29 4.13 -8.15
N SER A 85 -1.22 3.19 -8.14
CA SER A 85 -2.54 3.38 -7.54
C SER A 85 -2.43 3.11 -6.04
N VAL A 86 -2.58 4.16 -5.24
CA VAL A 86 -2.54 4.07 -3.77
C VAL A 86 -3.96 4.17 -3.23
N HIS A 87 -4.33 3.21 -2.40
CA HIS A 87 -5.59 3.20 -1.66
C HIS A 87 -5.33 3.34 -0.16
N VAL A 88 -6.13 4.13 0.54
CA VAL A 88 -6.02 4.32 1.99
C VAL A 88 -7.30 3.83 2.65
N ILE A 89 -7.18 2.96 3.65
CA ILE A 89 -8.29 2.57 4.52
C ILE A 89 -8.13 3.31 5.85
N TYR A 90 -9.04 4.22 6.14
CA TYR A 90 -9.18 4.83 7.45
C TYR A 90 -10.19 4.02 8.27
N PHE A 91 -9.74 3.37 9.33
CA PHE A 91 -10.61 2.49 10.15
C PHE A 91 -11.59 3.29 11.00
N SER A 92 -11.18 4.45 11.52
CA SER A 92 -12.02 5.32 12.33
C SER A 92 -11.84 6.79 11.96
N ALA A 93 -12.95 7.51 11.80
CA ALA A 93 -12.95 8.97 11.64
C ALA A 93 -13.34 9.70 12.94
N VAL A 94 -13.52 9.01 14.06
CA VAL A 94 -13.93 9.59 15.36
C VAL A 94 -15.09 10.60 15.21
N ALA A 95 -16.05 10.27 14.34
CA ALA A 95 -17.11 11.19 13.89
C ALA A 95 -17.94 11.79 15.05
N GLU A 96 -18.06 11.07 16.16
CA GLU A 96 -18.80 11.51 17.34
C GLU A 96 -18.14 12.70 18.04
N ARG A 97 -16.81 12.72 18.05
CA ARG A 97 -16.03 13.79 18.70
C ARG A 97 -15.67 14.92 17.74
N TYR A 98 -15.42 14.57 16.48
CA TYR A 98 -14.98 15.50 15.43
C TYR A 98 -15.77 15.25 14.13
N PRO A 99 -17.00 15.79 14.01
CA PRO A 99 -17.88 15.52 12.86
C PRO A 99 -17.28 15.90 11.49
N GLY A 100 -16.31 16.81 11.46
CA GLY A 100 -15.63 17.27 10.22
C GLY A 100 -14.45 16.42 9.81
N LEU A 101 -14.00 15.47 10.61
CA LEU A 101 -12.74 14.75 10.39
C LEU A 101 -12.74 13.90 9.10
N ALA A 102 -13.88 13.33 8.75
CA ALA A 102 -14.04 12.61 7.48
C ALA A 102 -13.82 13.53 6.26
N ASN A 103 -14.28 14.78 6.32
CA ASN A 103 -14.08 15.77 5.25
C ASN A 103 -12.61 16.23 5.19
N GLU A 104 -11.94 16.34 6.34
CA GLU A 104 -10.51 16.66 6.41
C GLU A 104 -9.68 15.54 5.77
N ALA A 105 -9.98 14.26 6.08
CA ALA A 105 -9.35 13.10 5.46
C ALA A 105 -9.59 13.05 3.93
N ALA A 106 -10.81 13.33 3.48
CA ALA A 106 -11.12 13.40 2.05
C ALA A 106 -10.36 14.52 1.34
N ALA A 107 -10.20 15.69 1.98
CA ALA A 107 -9.41 16.81 1.44
C ALA A 107 -7.92 16.45 1.36
N SER A 108 -7.37 15.80 2.38
CA SER A 108 -6.01 15.27 2.41
C SER A 108 -5.80 14.25 1.29
N GLY A 109 -6.68 13.25 1.16
CA GLY A 109 -6.63 12.23 0.12
C GLY A 109 -6.64 12.83 -1.30
N LYS A 110 -7.43 13.89 -1.53
CA LYS A 110 -7.44 14.64 -2.80
C LYS A 110 -6.09 15.29 -3.09
N ILE A 111 -5.44 15.90 -2.08
CA ILE A 111 -4.11 16.49 -2.22
C ILE A 111 -3.09 15.39 -2.53
N MET A 112 -3.16 14.26 -1.82
CA MET A 112 -2.25 13.14 -2.01
C MET A 112 -2.45 12.44 -3.36
N GLY A 113 -3.64 12.53 -3.96
CA GLY A 113 -3.98 11.85 -5.21
C GLY A 113 -4.24 10.36 -4.99
N VAL A 114 -4.82 10.00 -3.85
CA VAL A 114 -5.16 8.63 -3.47
C VAL A 114 -6.66 8.39 -3.52
N THR A 115 -7.05 7.13 -3.68
CA THR A 115 -8.41 6.69 -3.35
C THR A 115 -8.47 6.31 -1.88
N HIS A 116 -9.62 6.47 -1.24
CA HIS A 116 -9.76 6.10 0.16
C HIS A 116 -11.18 5.61 0.48
N GLU A 117 -11.28 4.90 1.59
CA GLU A 117 -12.54 4.60 2.27
C GLU A 117 -12.39 4.86 3.76
N ILE A 118 -13.51 5.12 4.42
CA ILE A 118 -13.58 5.34 5.86
C ILE A 118 -14.54 4.30 6.43
N LEU A 119 -14.03 3.50 7.36
CA LEU A 119 -14.80 2.49 8.07
C LEU A 119 -15.43 3.09 9.35
N GLY A 120 -16.33 2.36 9.95
CA GLY A 120 -17.12 2.82 11.09
C GLY A 120 -16.62 2.30 12.45
N PHE A 121 -15.36 1.89 12.59
CA PHE A 121 -14.85 1.40 13.87
C PHE A 121 -14.67 2.53 14.87
N TYR A 122 -14.96 2.22 16.15
CA TYR A 122 -14.81 3.19 17.23
C TYR A 122 -13.38 3.23 17.75
N THR A 123 -12.79 4.42 17.79
CA THR A 123 -11.46 4.63 18.37
C THR A 123 -11.36 4.04 19.78
N ARG A 124 -10.25 3.38 20.08
CA ARG A 124 -9.93 2.66 21.31
C ARG A 124 -10.75 1.38 21.55
N GLN A 125 -11.55 0.95 20.57
CA GLN A 125 -12.34 -0.26 20.65
C GLN A 125 -11.93 -1.36 19.66
N PHE A 126 -10.91 -1.15 18.83
CA PHE A 126 -10.44 -2.14 17.86
C PHE A 126 -10.07 -3.50 18.47
N PRO A 127 -9.54 -3.59 19.71
CA PRO A 127 -9.35 -4.89 20.36
C PRO A 127 -10.63 -5.72 20.50
N ARG A 128 -11.79 -5.08 20.70
CA ARG A 128 -13.10 -5.72 20.73
C ARG A 128 -13.55 -6.16 19.33
N ASP A 129 -13.29 -5.33 18.34
CA ASP A 129 -13.80 -5.48 16.97
C ASP A 129 -12.78 -6.22 16.05
N ARG A 130 -11.76 -6.82 16.67
CA ARG A 130 -10.60 -7.44 16.01
C ARG A 130 -10.98 -8.43 14.90
N GLN A 131 -12.02 -9.26 15.12
CA GLN A 131 -12.42 -10.26 14.12
C GLN A 131 -13.06 -9.62 12.89
N GLU A 132 -13.82 -8.54 13.07
CA GLU A 132 -14.43 -7.78 11.97
C GLU A 132 -13.36 -7.03 11.16
N ILE A 133 -12.36 -6.45 11.85
CA ILE A 133 -11.19 -5.85 11.21
C ILE A 133 -10.43 -6.87 10.37
N LEU A 134 -10.16 -8.07 10.90
CA LEU A 134 -9.52 -9.14 10.14
C LEU A 134 -10.33 -9.51 8.90
N GLN A 135 -11.67 -9.67 9.03
CA GLN A 135 -12.52 -10.04 7.91
C GLN A 135 -12.50 -8.97 6.82
N THR A 136 -12.59 -7.69 7.19
CA THR A 136 -12.48 -6.56 6.26
C THR A 136 -11.17 -6.61 5.49
N LEU A 137 -10.04 -6.76 6.18
CA LEU A 137 -8.71 -6.84 5.55
C LEU A 137 -8.56 -8.09 4.66
N TYR A 138 -9.12 -9.22 5.09
CA TYR A 138 -9.11 -10.45 4.31
C TYR A 138 -9.89 -10.30 3.00
N ASP A 139 -11.07 -9.66 3.03
CA ASP A 139 -11.88 -9.39 1.86
C ASP A 139 -11.15 -8.45 0.89
N HIS A 140 -10.51 -7.40 1.39
CA HIS A 140 -9.63 -6.53 0.60
C HIS A 140 -8.49 -7.31 -0.06
N SER A 141 -7.84 -8.23 0.66
CA SER A 141 -6.74 -9.03 0.14
C SER A 141 -7.16 -9.98 -0.99
N ARG A 142 -8.44 -10.38 -1.01
CA ARG A 142 -8.99 -11.24 -2.05
C ARG A 142 -9.52 -10.47 -3.27
N LEU A 143 -10.07 -9.29 -3.05
CA LEU A 143 -10.64 -8.46 -4.10
C LEU A 143 -9.58 -7.70 -4.88
N HIS A 144 -8.44 -7.44 -4.24
CA HIS A 144 -7.41 -6.58 -4.79
C HIS A 144 -6.02 -7.21 -4.65
N SER A 145 -5.23 -7.16 -5.72
CA SER A 145 -3.81 -7.53 -5.68
C SER A 145 -2.98 -6.31 -5.31
N TYR A 146 -2.53 -6.23 -4.06
CA TYR A 146 -1.57 -5.23 -3.60
C TYR A 146 -0.16 -5.81 -3.64
N GLU A 147 0.81 -5.03 -4.11
CA GLU A 147 2.23 -5.37 -4.07
C GLU A 147 2.88 -4.89 -2.77
N LEU A 148 2.36 -3.80 -2.23
CA LEU A 148 2.89 -3.11 -1.05
C LEU A 148 1.76 -2.72 -0.12
N VAL A 149 1.90 -3.05 1.15
CA VAL A 149 0.96 -2.68 2.21
C VAL A 149 1.74 -1.98 3.32
N PHE A 150 1.25 -0.81 3.72
CA PHE A 150 1.75 -0.05 4.87
C PHE A 150 0.77 -0.18 6.04
N THR A 151 1.30 -0.35 7.22
CA THR A 151 0.56 -0.43 8.49
C THR A 151 1.37 0.27 9.59
N PRO A 152 0.83 0.59 10.76
CA PRO A 152 1.68 1.04 11.87
C PRO A 152 2.77 0.03 12.19
N ALA A 153 3.90 0.49 12.75
CA ALA A 153 4.96 -0.39 13.23
C ALA A 153 4.46 -1.30 14.37
N THR A 154 5.09 -2.47 14.53
CA THR A 154 4.68 -3.46 15.55
C THR A 154 4.85 -2.97 16.99
N THR A 155 5.74 -2.02 17.20
CA THR A 155 6.05 -1.42 18.50
C THR A 155 5.24 -0.18 18.84
N ASP A 156 4.22 0.14 18.01
CA ASP A 156 3.31 1.24 18.30
C ASP A 156 2.47 0.96 19.54
N LEU A 157 2.51 1.88 20.52
CA LEU A 157 1.84 1.71 21.83
C LEU A 157 0.33 1.87 21.78
N HIS A 158 -0.23 2.40 20.67
CA HIS A 158 -1.67 2.57 20.56
C HIS A 158 -2.34 1.23 20.27
N GLN A 159 -3.27 0.80 21.14
CA GLN A 159 -3.92 -0.51 21.02
C GLN A 159 -4.63 -0.74 19.69
N ASP A 160 -5.23 0.31 19.08
CA ASP A 160 -5.90 0.21 17.78
C ASP A 160 -4.88 -0.06 16.66
N HIS A 161 -3.70 0.58 16.73
CA HIS A 161 -2.60 0.38 15.78
C HIS A 161 -2.10 -1.06 15.84
N GLY A 162 -1.88 -1.56 17.04
CA GLY A 162 -1.44 -2.95 17.25
C GLY A 162 -2.43 -3.97 16.67
N VAL A 163 -3.74 -3.72 16.78
CA VAL A 163 -4.76 -4.60 16.18
C VAL A 163 -4.66 -4.56 14.65
N VAL A 164 -4.65 -3.37 14.04
CA VAL A 164 -4.59 -3.24 12.58
C VAL A 164 -3.35 -3.93 12.02
N THR A 165 -2.19 -3.73 12.65
CA THR A 165 -0.92 -4.35 12.23
C THR A 165 -0.95 -5.87 12.38
N ALA A 166 -1.44 -6.40 13.50
CA ALA A 166 -1.54 -7.83 13.73
C ALA A 166 -2.46 -8.51 12.71
N GLU A 167 -3.60 -7.90 12.39
CA GLU A 167 -4.54 -8.46 11.43
C GLU A 167 -4.08 -8.27 9.98
N ALA A 168 -3.36 -7.19 9.67
CA ALA A 168 -2.72 -7.01 8.37
C ALA A 168 -1.71 -8.14 8.05
N LEU A 169 -0.88 -8.52 9.03
CA LEU A 169 0.06 -9.64 8.89
C LEU A 169 -0.64 -10.97 8.59
N ARG A 170 -1.84 -11.17 9.11
CA ARG A 170 -2.66 -12.36 8.87
C ARG A 170 -3.36 -12.34 7.51
N ALA A 171 -3.89 -11.17 7.10
CA ALA A 171 -4.70 -11.02 5.90
C ALA A 171 -3.85 -10.93 4.63
N PHE A 172 -2.77 -10.16 4.64
CA PHE A 172 -1.96 -9.88 3.46
C PHE A 172 -0.72 -10.79 3.39
N ARG A 173 -0.89 -12.03 2.87
CA ARG A 173 0.20 -13.01 2.81
C ARG A 173 1.09 -12.89 1.59
N ASN A 174 0.59 -12.33 0.49
CA ASN A 174 1.21 -12.36 -0.85
C ASN A 174 1.75 -11.00 -1.30
N CYS A 175 2.18 -10.13 -0.39
CA CYS A 175 2.73 -8.82 -0.70
C CYS A 175 3.83 -8.44 0.30
N THR A 176 4.55 -7.36 0.00
CA THR A 176 5.48 -6.72 0.94
C THR A 176 4.68 -5.92 1.97
N LEU A 177 4.99 -6.10 3.26
CA LEU A 177 4.42 -5.33 4.37
C LEU A 177 5.50 -4.51 5.06
N LEU A 178 5.23 -3.21 5.23
CA LEU A 178 6.10 -2.25 5.90
C LEU A 178 5.34 -1.55 7.03
N GLY A 179 5.96 -1.49 8.20
CA GLY A 179 5.47 -0.76 9.35
C GLY A 179 5.98 0.69 9.35
N TYR A 180 5.07 1.68 9.33
CA TYR A 180 5.47 3.08 9.42
C TYR A 180 5.61 3.54 10.87
N GLU A 181 6.53 4.49 11.10
CA GLU A 181 6.73 5.07 12.42
C GLU A 181 5.77 6.22 12.72
N LEU A 182 5.33 6.27 13.98
CA LEU A 182 4.75 7.45 14.61
C LEU A 182 5.61 7.76 15.86
N PRO A 183 6.58 8.69 15.79
CA PRO A 183 7.65 8.80 16.80
C PRO A 183 7.18 8.99 18.23
N TRP A 184 5.99 9.56 18.45
CA TRP A 184 5.41 9.71 19.80
C TRP A 184 4.77 8.45 20.36
N ASN A 185 4.48 7.47 19.49
CA ASN A 185 3.94 6.16 19.88
C ASN A 185 5.01 5.06 19.91
N ASN A 186 6.13 5.25 19.19
CA ASN A 186 7.19 4.26 19.11
C ASN A 186 8.35 4.68 20.02
N LEU A 187 8.38 4.18 21.27
CA LEU A 187 9.51 4.40 22.18
C LEU A 187 10.75 3.64 21.71
N GLU A 188 10.54 2.47 21.10
CA GLU A 188 11.55 1.67 20.44
C GLU A 188 11.04 1.28 19.05
N ILE A 189 11.87 1.41 18.03
CA ILE A 189 11.53 0.98 16.66
C ILE A 189 12.80 0.60 15.91
N GLU A 190 12.77 -0.55 15.23
CA GLU A 190 13.81 -0.96 14.31
C GLU A 190 13.45 -0.53 12.88
N LEU A 191 14.06 0.56 12.41
CA LEU A 191 13.90 1.03 11.04
C LEU A 191 15.02 0.46 10.17
N ASN A 192 14.67 -0.45 9.28
CA ASN A 192 15.59 -1.19 8.42
C ASN A 192 15.23 -1.11 6.92
N CYS A 193 14.15 -0.40 6.58
CA CYS A 193 13.74 -0.09 5.21
C CYS A 193 13.50 1.42 5.09
N PHE A 194 14.00 2.04 4.03
CA PHE A 194 13.91 3.49 3.87
C PHE A 194 13.50 3.87 2.45
N VAL A 195 12.69 4.91 2.34
CA VAL A 195 12.32 5.53 1.08
C VAL A 195 12.91 6.93 1.02
N SER A 196 13.88 7.16 0.13
CA SER A 196 14.42 8.50 -0.11
C SER A 196 13.35 9.43 -0.68
N LEU A 197 13.30 10.67 -0.21
CA LEU A 197 12.32 11.67 -0.61
C LEU A 197 13.02 12.92 -1.18
N GLU A 198 12.29 13.64 -2.01
CA GLU A 198 12.65 14.96 -2.47
C GLU A 198 11.77 16.02 -1.80
N GLU A 199 12.19 17.26 -1.84
CA GLU A 199 11.48 18.40 -1.21
C GLU A 199 10.00 18.46 -1.64
N ARG A 200 9.67 18.12 -2.91
CA ARG A 200 8.28 18.11 -3.41
C ARG A 200 7.40 17.07 -2.70
N HIS A 201 7.96 15.91 -2.34
CA HIS A 201 7.24 14.88 -1.60
C HIS A 201 6.96 15.33 -0.16
N VAL A 202 7.96 15.93 0.50
CA VAL A 202 7.82 16.49 1.85
C VAL A 202 6.77 17.60 1.86
N ARG A 203 6.83 18.53 0.90
CA ARG A 203 5.82 19.59 0.79
C ARG A 203 4.41 19.05 0.57
N LYS A 204 4.27 18.00 -0.23
CA LYS A 204 2.96 17.36 -0.49
C LYS A 204 2.41 16.71 0.79
N LYS A 205 3.24 15.99 1.55
CA LYS A 205 2.90 15.46 2.88
C LYS A 205 2.42 16.57 3.82
N LEU A 206 3.19 17.64 3.97
CA LEU A 206 2.85 18.75 4.86
C LEU A 206 1.54 19.46 4.44
N LYS A 207 1.32 19.63 3.13
CA LYS A 207 0.08 20.21 2.59
C LYS A 207 -1.13 19.31 2.87
N ALA A 208 -0.99 18.00 2.80
CA ALA A 208 -2.04 17.05 3.13
C ALA A 208 -2.36 17.09 4.64
N LEU A 209 -1.34 17.10 5.49
CA LEU A 209 -1.51 17.23 6.93
C LEU A 209 -2.17 18.56 7.33
N ASP A 210 -1.93 19.66 6.60
CA ASP A 210 -2.55 20.95 6.89
C ASP A 210 -4.08 20.95 6.74
N CYS A 211 -4.66 19.94 6.07
CA CYS A 211 -6.12 19.75 5.99
C CYS A 211 -6.75 19.38 7.33
N TYR A 212 -5.99 18.80 8.26
CA TYR A 212 -6.49 18.31 9.55
C TYR A 212 -6.54 19.41 10.62
N ASN A 213 -7.42 20.40 10.42
CA ASN A 213 -7.57 21.52 11.36
C ASN A 213 -7.97 21.06 12.75
N SER A 214 -8.80 20.02 12.83
CA SER A 214 -9.24 19.42 14.10
C SER A 214 -8.10 18.85 14.93
N GLN A 215 -6.95 18.51 14.31
CA GLN A 215 -5.79 17.88 14.97
C GLN A 215 -4.68 18.87 15.35
N LYS A 216 -4.74 20.13 14.89
CA LYS A 216 -3.70 21.15 15.11
C LYS A 216 -3.47 21.52 16.58
N HIS A 217 -4.35 21.12 17.47
CA HIS A 217 -4.18 21.32 18.91
C HIS A 217 -3.23 20.29 19.56
N ASN A 218 -2.91 19.20 18.87
CA ASN A 218 -2.00 18.18 19.37
C ASN A 218 -0.56 18.68 19.27
N SER A 219 0.23 18.49 20.32
CA SER A 219 1.62 18.98 20.39
C SER A 219 2.54 18.39 19.33
N TYR A 220 2.26 17.17 18.86
CA TYR A 220 3.02 16.54 17.78
C TYR A 220 2.63 17.04 16.39
N PHE A 221 1.51 17.77 16.24
CA PHE A 221 1.00 18.21 14.94
C PHE A 221 1.68 19.52 14.50
N ASP A 222 3.02 19.48 14.33
CA ASP A 222 3.85 20.59 13.92
C ASP A 222 4.59 20.29 12.60
N PRO A 223 4.41 21.11 11.55
CA PRO A 223 5.12 20.97 10.29
C PRO A 223 6.66 20.94 10.44
N LYS A 224 7.21 21.64 11.42
CA LYS A 224 8.66 21.64 11.69
C LYS A 224 9.09 20.29 12.25
N PHE A 225 8.29 19.69 13.14
CA PHE A 225 8.55 18.37 13.68
C PHE A 225 8.57 17.32 12.55
N PHE A 226 7.55 17.27 11.70
CA PHE A 226 7.50 16.31 10.60
C PHE A 226 8.67 16.47 9.63
N ARG A 227 9.03 17.71 9.29
CA ARG A 227 10.21 17.99 8.46
C ARG A 227 11.51 17.52 9.13
N SER A 228 11.62 17.66 10.43
CA SER A 228 12.80 17.21 11.19
C SER A 228 12.92 15.69 11.20
N VAL A 229 11.80 14.96 11.36
CA VAL A 229 11.79 13.49 11.30
C VAL A 229 12.29 13.00 9.94
N VAL A 230 11.71 13.46 8.83
CA VAL A 230 12.13 13.02 7.49
C VAL A 230 13.56 13.47 7.16
N ARG A 231 14.03 14.58 7.72
CA ARG A 231 15.43 15.03 7.59
C ARG A 231 16.37 14.11 8.36
N MET A 232 16.03 13.74 9.57
CA MET A 232 16.82 12.82 10.39
C MET A 232 16.95 11.45 9.66
N ARG A 233 15.86 10.90 9.11
CA ARG A 233 15.90 9.67 8.33
C ARG A 233 16.69 9.82 7.03
N GLY A 234 16.66 11.01 6.42
CA GLY A 234 17.49 11.33 5.25
C GLY A 234 19.00 11.26 5.56
N ILE A 235 19.42 11.74 6.73
CA ILE A 235 20.83 11.69 7.16
C ILE A 235 21.31 10.22 7.26
N GLN A 236 20.47 9.30 7.73
CA GLN A 236 20.82 7.88 7.82
C GLN A 236 21.11 7.24 6.46
N LEU A 237 20.57 7.80 5.37
CA LEU A 237 20.77 7.36 3.99
C LEU A 237 21.73 8.24 3.17
N ALA A 238 22.31 9.27 3.75
CA ALA A 238 23.07 10.30 3.03
C ALA A 238 22.28 11.01 1.91
N VAL A 239 20.96 11.23 2.13
CA VAL A 239 20.05 11.95 1.23
C VAL A 239 19.38 13.13 1.96
N PRO A 240 18.76 14.10 1.24
CA PRO A 240 18.09 15.22 1.87
C PRO A 240 16.98 14.84 2.84
N TYR A 241 16.11 13.92 2.43
CA TYR A 241 14.96 13.45 3.21
C TYR A 241 14.68 11.98 2.95
N ALA A 242 14.14 11.28 3.95
CA ALA A 242 13.63 9.92 3.82
C ALA A 242 12.50 9.69 4.82
N GLU A 243 11.69 8.67 4.56
CA GLU A 243 10.86 8.01 5.55
C GLU A 243 11.42 6.61 5.84
N GLY A 244 11.38 6.20 7.11
CA GLY A 244 11.86 4.92 7.59
C GLY A 244 10.71 3.99 7.92
N PHE A 245 10.94 2.69 7.74
CA PHE A 245 9.97 1.65 7.95
C PHE A 245 10.59 0.44 8.65
N GLU A 246 9.80 -0.21 9.48
CA GLU A 246 10.05 -1.57 9.94
C GLU A 246 9.68 -2.55 8.82
N THR A 247 10.58 -3.44 8.47
CA THR A 247 10.30 -4.50 7.50
C THR A 247 9.59 -5.65 8.18
N LEU A 248 8.27 -5.76 7.97
CA LEU A 248 7.47 -6.85 8.54
C LEU A 248 7.55 -8.11 7.67
N LYS A 249 7.51 -7.93 6.36
CA LYS A 249 7.64 -9.00 5.37
C LYS A 249 8.02 -8.43 4.02
N VAL A 250 8.95 -9.06 3.32
CA VAL A 250 9.33 -8.71 1.94
C VAL A 250 8.99 -9.85 1.00
N ARG A 251 8.35 -9.51 -0.13
CA ARG A 251 8.18 -10.40 -1.26
C ARG A 251 9.01 -9.89 -2.43
N LEU A 252 9.94 -10.71 -2.90
CA LEU A 252 10.95 -10.34 -3.90
C LEU A 252 10.56 -10.67 -5.35
N ASP A 253 9.52 -11.49 -5.58
CA ASP A 253 9.16 -12.01 -6.91
C ASP A 253 8.96 -10.91 -7.97
N GLY A 254 8.61 -9.70 -7.59
CA GLY A 254 8.48 -8.56 -8.49
C GLY A 254 9.73 -7.71 -8.65
N MET A 255 10.85 -8.09 -8.01
CA MET A 255 12.12 -7.37 -8.02
C MET A 255 13.23 -8.18 -8.71
N LEU A 256 13.01 -9.47 -8.92
CA LEU A 256 13.90 -10.40 -9.62
C LEU A 256 13.40 -10.68 -11.03
#